data_ae6b2b8357573e81e20c19fa317dda3a
#
_entry.id   ae6b2b8357573e81e20c19fa317dda3a
#
_cell.length_a   1.000
_cell.length_b   1.000
_cell.length_c   1.000
_cell.angle_alpha   90.00
_cell.angle_beta   90.00
_cell.angle_gamma   90.00
#
_symmetry.space_group_name_H-M   'P 1'
#
loop_
_entity.id
_entity.type
_entity.pdbx_description
1 polymer ?
#
loop_
_entity_poly.entity_id
_entity_poly.type
_entity_poly.pdbx_seq_one_letter_code
_entity_poly.pdbx_strand_id
1 'polypeptide(L)'
;MNWATMRVLLCCLLAVATTTTLAPTSEDLRRMYGASTDVVMRSDGTPNSESFLLSPNIKLTAQYGSDRQACTLVLEPGPVSDDHQKDGEQLMSPVRISEILKQVAPADKRGEQLPSRIDCAGSIGIWTDNYANVYIRHDFRCEEGLSPEKRVRVNFKREVCPKFDH
;
A
#
# COMPACT_ATOMS: atom_id res chain seq x y z
N MET A 1 -31.71 -32.09 52.91
CA MET A 1 -31.84 -30.87 52.12
C MET A 1 -30.48 -30.60 51.50
N ASN A 2 -30.32 -30.90 50.19
CA ASN A 2 -29.06 -30.79 49.45
C ASN A 2 -28.98 -29.44 48.79
N TRP A 3 -27.96 -28.66 49.18
CA TRP A 3 -27.63 -27.41 48.50
C TRP A 3 -26.66 -27.73 47.39
N ALA A 4 -27.17 -27.76 46.17
CA ALA A 4 -26.36 -27.82 44.96
C ALA A 4 -25.76 -26.46 44.71
N THR A 5 -24.41 -26.37 44.89
CA THR A 5 -23.60 -25.20 44.50
C THR A 5 -23.58 -25.08 42.99
N MET A 6 -24.35 -24.14 42.48
CA MET A 6 -24.33 -23.71 41.08
C MET A 6 -23.07 -22.85 40.83
N ARG A 7 -22.02 -23.49 40.37
CA ARG A 7 -20.83 -22.76 39.87
C ARG A 7 -21.17 -22.14 38.52
N VAL A 8 -21.44 -20.85 38.52
CA VAL A 8 -21.49 -20.04 37.30
C VAL A 8 -20.10 -19.90 36.77
N LEU A 9 -19.77 -20.62 35.71
CA LEU A 9 -18.54 -20.45 34.94
C LEU A 9 -18.70 -19.17 34.11
N LEU A 10 -18.16 -18.06 34.63
CA LEU A 10 -18.03 -16.79 33.89
C LEU A 10 -16.91 -16.96 32.86
N CYS A 11 -17.25 -17.44 31.65
CA CYS A 11 -16.36 -17.40 30.50
C CYS A 11 -16.15 -15.92 30.10
N CYS A 12 -15.08 -15.33 30.60
CA CYS A 12 -14.55 -14.07 30.04
C CYS A 12 -14.08 -14.33 28.62
N LEU A 13 -14.97 -14.13 27.64
CA LEU A 13 -14.61 -13.96 26.25
C LEU A 13 -13.81 -12.65 26.15
N LEU A 14 -12.49 -12.74 26.25
CA LEU A 14 -11.57 -11.69 25.82
C LEU A 14 -11.75 -11.54 24.31
N ALA A 15 -12.67 -10.66 23.91
CA ALA A 15 -12.73 -10.17 22.56
C ALA A 15 -11.41 -9.40 22.32
N VAL A 16 -10.46 -10.07 21.71
CA VAL A 16 -9.26 -9.41 21.15
C VAL A 16 -9.80 -8.51 20.05
N ALA A 17 -10.00 -7.23 20.39
CA ALA A 17 -10.30 -6.22 19.40
C ALA A 17 -9.06 -6.14 18.47
N THR A 18 -9.12 -6.87 17.34
CA THR A 18 -8.18 -6.69 16.26
C THR A 18 -8.39 -5.27 15.74
N THR A 19 -7.55 -4.36 16.19
CA THR A 19 -7.48 -3.01 15.61
C THR A 19 -7.10 -3.20 14.15
N THR A 20 -8.10 -3.19 13.27
CA THR A 20 -7.86 -3.21 11.82
C THR A 20 -7.16 -1.92 11.45
N THR A 21 -5.85 -1.99 11.35
CA THR A 21 -5.03 -0.83 10.94
C THR A 21 -5.39 -0.44 9.52
N LEU A 22 -5.51 0.86 9.28
CA LEU A 22 -5.83 1.41 7.95
C LEU A 22 -4.73 1.12 6.93
N ALA A 23 -3.48 1.22 7.35
CA ALA A 23 -2.30 1.06 6.52
C ALA A 23 -1.44 -0.12 7.00
N PRO A 24 -0.75 -0.83 6.10
CA PRO A 24 0.11 -1.94 6.48
C PRO A 24 1.31 -1.46 7.29
N THR A 25 1.75 -2.29 8.22
CA THR A 25 3.00 -2.12 8.95
C THR A 25 4.17 -2.75 8.17
N SER A 26 5.42 -2.47 8.60
CA SER A 26 6.62 -3.15 8.08
C SER A 26 6.49 -4.69 8.22
N GLU A 27 5.96 -5.17 9.35
CA GLU A 27 5.77 -6.60 9.58
C GLU A 27 4.72 -7.20 8.62
N ASP A 28 3.63 -6.49 8.36
CA ASP A 28 2.61 -6.94 7.40
C ASP A 28 3.20 -7.06 5.99
N LEU A 29 3.97 -6.06 5.55
CA LEU A 29 4.60 -6.08 4.23
C LEU A 29 5.63 -7.20 4.10
N ARG A 30 6.44 -7.45 5.14
CA ARG A 30 7.39 -8.56 5.16
C ARG A 30 6.69 -9.93 5.18
N ARG A 31 5.55 -10.04 5.82
CA ARG A 31 4.72 -11.27 5.79
C ARG A 31 4.13 -11.52 4.40
N MET A 32 3.69 -10.46 3.70
CA MET A 32 3.10 -10.57 2.36
C MET A 32 4.14 -10.80 1.26
N TYR A 33 5.30 -10.15 1.36
CA TYR A 33 6.25 -10.04 0.23
C TYR A 33 7.65 -10.57 0.55
N GLY A 34 7.88 -11.06 1.76
CA GLY A 34 9.18 -11.58 2.18
C GLY A 34 10.11 -10.48 2.71
N ALA A 35 11.41 -10.78 2.73
CA ALA A 35 12.41 -9.85 3.22
C ALA A 35 12.52 -8.60 2.33
N SER A 36 12.71 -7.44 2.94
CA SER A 36 12.99 -6.20 2.21
C SER A 36 14.37 -6.27 1.55
N THR A 37 14.47 -5.69 0.35
CA THR A 37 15.73 -5.60 -0.41
C THR A 37 16.59 -4.41 0.01
N ASP A 38 15.96 -3.41 0.61
CA ASP A 38 16.61 -2.21 1.11
C ASP A 38 15.83 -1.64 2.30
N VAL A 39 16.54 -1.12 3.31
CA VAL A 39 15.94 -0.55 4.52
C VAL A 39 16.69 0.71 4.92
N VAL A 40 15.96 1.82 5.03
CA VAL A 40 16.46 3.05 5.65
C VAL A 40 15.93 3.12 7.07
N MET A 41 16.82 3.18 8.06
CA MET A 41 16.43 3.22 9.48
C MET A 41 16.36 4.65 10.00
N ARG A 42 15.49 4.89 10.97
CA ARG A 42 15.52 6.09 11.82
C ARG A 42 16.58 5.97 12.91
N SER A 43 16.85 7.08 13.58
CA SER A 43 17.77 7.11 14.72
C SER A 43 17.33 6.24 15.92
N ASP A 44 16.03 5.96 16.03
CA ASP A 44 15.45 5.10 17.07
C ASP A 44 15.51 3.59 16.73
N GLY A 45 16.14 3.24 15.59
CA GLY A 45 16.25 1.86 15.13
C GLY A 45 14.98 1.30 14.47
N THR A 46 13.98 2.14 14.19
CA THR A 46 12.79 1.72 13.46
C THR A 46 12.92 2.02 11.96
N PRO A 47 12.29 1.23 11.06
CA PRO A 47 12.29 1.53 9.64
C PRO A 47 11.65 2.87 9.34
N ASN A 48 12.34 3.72 8.57
CA ASN A 48 11.78 4.91 7.94
C ASN A 48 11.20 4.57 6.58
N SER A 49 11.92 3.77 5.80
CA SER A 49 11.42 3.21 4.55
C SER A 49 12.00 1.83 4.29
N GLU A 50 11.27 1.04 3.51
CA GLU A 50 11.67 -0.29 3.06
C GLU A 50 11.30 -0.47 1.59
N SER A 51 12.13 -1.22 0.85
CA SER A 51 11.84 -1.64 -0.50
C SER A 51 11.69 -3.15 -0.59
N PHE A 52 10.77 -3.60 -1.43
CA PHE A 52 10.48 -5.00 -1.70
C PHE A 52 10.48 -5.22 -3.21
N LEU A 53 11.09 -6.30 -3.67
CA LEU A 53 11.01 -6.70 -5.07
C LEU A 53 9.89 -7.72 -5.22
N LEU A 54 8.82 -7.33 -5.91
CA LEU A 54 7.68 -8.18 -6.18
C LEU A 54 7.85 -8.86 -7.55
N SER A 55 7.41 -10.08 -7.67
CA SER A 55 7.44 -10.79 -8.95
C SER A 55 6.15 -10.50 -9.75
N PRO A 56 6.24 -10.31 -11.09
CA PRO A 56 7.42 -10.03 -11.90
C PRO A 56 7.77 -8.54 -11.85
N ASN A 57 9.05 -8.25 -11.62
CA ASN A 57 9.70 -6.95 -11.85
C ASN A 57 8.97 -5.68 -11.38
N ILE A 58 8.29 -5.72 -10.23
CA ILE A 58 7.69 -4.56 -9.58
C ILE A 58 8.45 -4.31 -8.28
N LYS A 59 8.91 -3.08 -8.09
CA LYS A 59 9.46 -2.62 -6.82
C LYS A 59 8.37 -1.89 -6.03
N LEU A 60 8.14 -2.32 -4.81
CA LEU A 60 7.31 -1.63 -3.83
C LEU A 60 8.22 -0.93 -2.83
N THR A 61 8.08 0.38 -2.69
CA THR A 61 8.75 1.14 -1.63
C THR A 61 7.71 1.66 -0.65
N ALA A 62 7.86 1.34 0.63
CA ALA A 62 7.04 1.82 1.71
C ALA A 62 7.76 2.91 2.51
N GLN A 63 7.08 3.99 2.85
CA GLN A 63 7.52 5.02 3.79
C GLN A 63 6.60 4.99 5.00
N TYR A 64 7.17 4.96 6.21
CA TYR A 64 6.41 4.76 7.45
C TYR A 64 6.28 6.06 8.26
N GLY A 65 5.13 6.22 8.92
CA GLY A 65 4.92 7.22 9.95
C GLY A 65 5.63 6.87 11.27
N SER A 66 5.55 7.77 12.26
CA SER A 66 6.08 7.54 13.60
C SER A 66 5.40 6.37 14.33
N ASP A 67 4.19 6.03 13.94
CA ASP A 67 3.40 4.89 14.43
C ASP A 67 3.75 3.56 13.72
N ARG A 68 4.79 3.54 12.88
CA ARG A 68 5.30 2.36 12.13
C ARG A 68 4.33 1.81 11.08
N GLN A 69 3.25 2.50 10.77
CA GLN A 69 2.37 2.16 9.65
C GLN A 69 2.77 2.94 8.41
N ALA A 70 2.51 2.38 7.23
CA ALA A 70 2.83 3.05 5.98
C ALA A 70 2.05 4.37 5.83
N CYS A 71 2.75 5.43 5.47
CA CYS A 71 2.18 6.68 5.01
C CYS A 71 2.03 6.69 3.50
N THR A 72 3.04 6.15 2.82
CA THR A 72 3.08 6.10 1.37
C THR A 72 3.61 4.75 0.92
N LEU A 73 2.98 4.19 -0.09
CA LEU A 73 3.49 3.06 -0.86
C LEU A 73 3.69 3.51 -2.31
N VAL A 74 4.84 3.20 -2.89
CA VAL A 74 5.15 3.50 -4.29
C VAL A 74 5.42 2.18 -5.01
N LEU A 75 4.64 1.91 -6.05
CA LEU A 75 4.87 0.83 -7.00
C LEU A 75 5.53 1.43 -8.24
N GLU A 76 6.63 0.87 -8.65
CA GLU A 76 7.37 1.26 -9.85
C GLU A 76 8.00 0.01 -10.50
N PRO A 77 8.37 0.07 -11.78
CA PRO A 77 9.09 -1.03 -12.41
C PRO A 77 10.35 -1.37 -11.61
N GLY A 78 10.54 -2.64 -11.33
CA GLY A 78 11.73 -3.15 -10.66
C GLY A 78 12.96 -3.12 -11.58
N PRO A 79 14.16 -3.42 -11.05
CA PRO A 79 15.37 -3.51 -11.84
C PRO A 79 15.23 -4.59 -12.92
N VAL A 80 15.64 -4.26 -14.13
CA VAL A 80 15.70 -5.18 -15.26
C VAL A 80 17.00 -5.96 -15.17
N SER A 81 16.95 -7.27 -15.42
CA SER A 81 18.19 -8.00 -15.73
C SER A 81 18.71 -7.55 -17.09
N ASP A 82 20.04 -7.35 -17.20
CA ASP A 82 20.73 -6.82 -18.36
C ASP A 82 20.38 -7.49 -19.71
N ASP A 83 19.86 -8.74 -19.68
CA ASP A 83 19.46 -9.51 -20.85
C ASP A 83 18.18 -9.02 -21.55
N HIS A 84 17.36 -8.19 -20.89
CA HIS A 84 16.07 -7.70 -21.39
C HIS A 84 16.00 -6.20 -21.64
N GLN A 85 17.12 -5.49 -21.57
CA GLN A 85 17.17 -4.03 -21.68
C GLN A 85 16.94 -3.50 -23.12
N LYS A 86 16.60 -4.34 -24.08
CA LYS A 86 16.61 -3.96 -25.49
C LYS A 86 15.43 -3.15 -25.99
N ASP A 87 14.26 -3.23 -25.38
CA ASP A 87 13.08 -2.56 -25.95
C ASP A 87 12.16 -1.96 -24.87
N GLY A 88 12.33 -0.68 -24.64
CA GLY A 88 11.25 0.13 -24.12
C GLY A 88 11.15 0.18 -22.59
N GLU A 89 10.60 1.25 -22.17
CA GLU A 89 10.19 1.56 -20.81
C GLU A 89 9.38 0.40 -20.21
N GLN A 90 9.89 -0.24 -19.19
CA GLN A 90 9.16 -1.31 -18.49
C GLN A 90 7.92 -0.75 -17.82
N LEU A 91 6.81 -1.29 -18.20
CA LEU A 91 5.50 -0.89 -17.74
C LEU A 91 4.92 -1.99 -16.85
N MET A 92 4.26 -1.60 -15.78
CA MET A 92 3.65 -2.55 -14.85
C MET A 92 2.31 -3.05 -15.39
N SER A 93 2.02 -4.33 -15.23
CA SER A 93 0.72 -4.89 -15.59
C SER A 93 -0.40 -4.31 -14.73
N PRO A 94 -1.46 -3.72 -15.31
CA PRO A 94 -2.61 -3.20 -14.56
C PRO A 94 -3.29 -4.27 -13.68
N VAL A 95 -3.34 -5.52 -14.17
CA VAL A 95 -3.90 -6.64 -13.41
C VAL A 95 -3.08 -6.88 -12.13
N ARG A 96 -1.74 -6.91 -12.27
CA ARG A 96 -0.86 -7.13 -11.12
C ARG A 96 -0.91 -5.99 -10.11
N ILE A 97 -0.97 -4.75 -10.60
CA ILE A 97 -1.17 -3.57 -9.74
C ILE A 97 -2.48 -3.69 -8.97
N SER A 98 -3.57 -4.05 -9.64
CA SER A 98 -4.88 -4.24 -8.99
C SER A 98 -4.83 -5.29 -7.87
N GLU A 99 -4.11 -6.40 -8.09
CA GLU A 99 -3.92 -7.44 -7.07
C GLU A 99 -3.15 -6.91 -5.85
N ILE A 100 -2.06 -6.18 -6.08
CA ILE A 100 -1.28 -5.57 -5.00
C ILE A 100 -2.12 -4.55 -4.23
N LEU A 101 -2.85 -3.68 -4.93
CA LEU A 101 -3.72 -2.67 -4.31
C LEU A 101 -4.83 -3.31 -3.44
N LYS A 102 -5.36 -4.47 -3.83
CA LYS A 102 -6.32 -5.22 -3.02
C LYS A 102 -5.71 -5.73 -1.71
N GLN A 103 -4.41 -6.02 -1.70
CA GLN A 103 -3.70 -6.51 -0.51
C GLN A 103 -3.30 -5.36 0.42
N VAL A 104 -2.70 -4.29 -0.12
CA VAL A 104 -2.12 -3.20 0.69
C VAL A 104 -3.11 -2.10 1.07
N ALA A 105 -4.16 -1.93 0.27
CA ALA A 105 -5.24 -0.96 0.49
C ALA A 105 -6.57 -1.57 0.06
N PRO A 106 -7.10 -2.57 0.79
CA PRO A 106 -8.35 -3.24 0.44
C PRO A 106 -9.54 -2.27 0.43
N ALA A 107 -10.54 -2.54 -0.41
CA ALA A 107 -11.64 -1.63 -0.69
C ALA A 107 -12.42 -1.20 0.56
N ASP A 108 -12.64 -2.12 1.49
CA ASP A 108 -13.34 -1.89 2.77
C ASP A 108 -12.61 -0.91 3.70
N LYS A 109 -11.30 -0.71 3.50
CA LYS A 109 -10.47 0.21 4.30
C LYS A 109 -10.27 1.57 3.63
N ARG A 110 -10.53 1.72 2.33
CA ARG A 110 -10.33 3.00 1.62
C ARG A 110 -11.31 4.09 2.09
N GLY A 111 -12.46 3.70 2.61
CA GLY A 111 -13.56 4.60 2.97
C GLY A 111 -14.39 5.02 1.76
N GLU A 112 -15.22 6.04 1.94
CA GLU A 112 -16.09 6.57 0.90
C GLU A 112 -15.27 7.07 -0.31
N GLN A 113 -15.74 6.75 -1.51
CA GLN A 113 -15.14 7.24 -2.74
C GLN A 113 -15.51 8.71 -2.96
N LEU A 114 -14.51 9.54 -3.15
CA LEU A 114 -14.61 10.95 -3.48
C LEU A 114 -14.40 11.14 -4.98
N PRO A 115 -14.65 12.34 -5.55
CA PRO A 115 -14.43 12.59 -6.96
C PRO A 115 -13.01 12.24 -7.39
N SER A 116 -12.90 11.42 -8.42
CA SER A 116 -11.64 11.06 -9.09
C SER A 116 -11.32 12.11 -10.16
N ARG A 117 -10.03 12.23 -10.48
CA ARG A 117 -9.56 13.21 -11.47
C ARG A 117 -8.61 12.54 -12.46
N ILE A 118 -8.73 12.94 -13.72
CA ILE A 118 -7.79 12.57 -14.78
C ILE A 118 -7.26 13.87 -15.38
N ASP A 119 -5.95 13.99 -15.43
CA ASP A 119 -5.24 15.12 -16.04
C ASP A 119 -4.24 14.58 -17.05
N CYS A 120 -4.18 15.21 -18.21
CA CYS A 120 -3.16 14.96 -19.22
C CYS A 120 -2.43 16.25 -19.55
N ALA A 121 -1.09 16.21 -19.48
CA ALA A 121 -0.20 17.30 -19.89
C ALA A 121 0.83 16.74 -20.87
N GLY A 122 0.59 16.94 -22.16
CA GLY A 122 1.37 16.29 -23.22
C GLY A 122 1.24 14.78 -23.17
N SER A 123 2.37 14.07 -23.15
CA SER A 123 2.41 12.60 -23.06
C SER A 123 2.27 12.04 -21.63
N ILE A 124 2.23 12.91 -20.62
CA ILE A 124 2.14 12.48 -19.21
C ILE A 124 0.69 12.57 -18.75
N GLY A 125 0.16 11.45 -18.27
CA GLY A 125 -1.15 11.33 -17.67
C GLY A 125 -1.08 11.05 -16.19
N ILE A 126 -2.01 11.62 -15.45
CA ILE A 126 -2.21 11.37 -14.04
C ILE A 126 -3.68 11.01 -13.84
N TRP A 127 -3.95 9.83 -13.31
CA TRP A 127 -5.26 9.47 -12.83
C TRP A 127 -5.21 9.35 -11.31
N THR A 128 -6.22 9.89 -10.65
CA THR A 128 -6.31 9.84 -9.20
C THR A 128 -7.63 9.25 -8.76
N ASP A 129 -7.55 8.19 -7.95
CA ASP A 129 -8.66 7.67 -7.18
C ASP A 129 -8.60 8.25 -5.78
N ASN A 130 -9.61 9.01 -5.42
CA ASN A 130 -9.69 9.68 -4.14
C ASN A 130 -10.73 9.00 -3.24
N TYR A 131 -10.32 8.64 -2.04
CA TYR A 131 -11.20 8.05 -1.02
C TYR A 131 -11.04 8.81 0.30
N ALA A 132 -11.96 8.64 1.22
CA ALA A 132 -11.90 9.30 2.52
C ALA A 132 -10.58 9.03 3.26
N ASN A 133 -10.07 7.80 3.19
CA ASN A 133 -8.89 7.35 3.94
C ASN A 133 -7.62 7.18 3.09
N VAL A 134 -7.74 7.12 1.77
CA VAL A 134 -6.64 6.79 0.85
C VAL A 134 -6.75 7.64 -0.41
N TYR A 135 -5.60 8.05 -0.90
CA TYR A 135 -5.44 8.69 -2.19
C TYR A 135 -4.51 7.85 -3.05
N ILE A 136 -5.00 7.39 -4.22
CA ILE A 136 -4.22 6.54 -5.13
C ILE A 136 -3.98 7.35 -6.41
N ARG A 137 -2.72 7.56 -6.74
CA ARG A 137 -2.30 8.23 -7.97
C ARG A 137 -1.62 7.24 -8.89
N HIS A 138 -2.07 7.24 -10.13
CA HIS A 138 -1.55 6.47 -11.24
C HIS A 138 -0.88 7.42 -12.24
N ASP A 139 0.42 7.24 -12.49
CA ASP A 139 1.15 7.95 -13.53
C ASP A 139 1.16 7.05 -14.78
N PHE A 140 0.67 7.54 -15.91
CA PHE A 140 0.54 6.80 -17.16
C PHE A 140 0.89 7.67 -18.38
N ARG A 141 0.85 7.09 -19.59
CA ARG A 141 0.98 7.86 -20.85
C ARG A 141 -0.40 8.21 -21.39
N CYS A 142 -0.59 9.44 -21.87
CA CYS A 142 -1.85 9.90 -22.47
C CYS A 142 -1.99 9.55 -23.95
N GLU A 143 -0.99 8.93 -24.55
CA GLU A 143 -1.00 8.56 -25.96
C GLU A 143 -1.73 7.21 -26.12
N GLU A 144 -2.78 7.17 -26.97
CA GLU A 144 -3.47 5.96 -27.44
C GLU A 144 -4.18 5.08 -26.39
N GLY A 145 -4.96 5.68 -25.50
CA GLY A 145 -5.76 4.93 -24.55
C GLY A 145 -5.05 4.69 -23.21
N LEU A 146 -5.65 3.88 -22.34
CA LEU A 146 -5.05 3.52 -21.03
C LEU A 146 -3.78 2.70 -21.23
N SER A 147 -2.67 3.39 -21.31
CA SER A 147 -1.35 2.82 -21.43
C SER A 147 -0.92 2.19 -20.10
N PRO A 148 -0.04 1.19 -20.11
CA PRO A 148 0.49 0.57 -18.90
C PRO A 148 1.07 1.61 -17.92
N GLU A 149 0.89 1.37 -16.65
CA GLU A 149 1.24 2.33 -15.59
C GLU A 149 2.73 2.39 -15.37
N LYS A 150 3.27 3.61 -15.29
CA LYS A 150 4.67 3.87 -14.98
C LYS A 150 4.96 3.84 -13.50
N ARG A 151 4.01 4.35 -12.71
CA ARG A 151 4.10 4.45 -11.26
C ARG A 151 2.71 4.50 -10.66
N VAL A 152 2.55 3.82 -9.53
CA VAL A 152 1.36 3.96 -8.68
C VAL A 152 1.81 4.38 -7.29
N ARG A 153 1.17 5.41 -6.76
CA ARG A 153 1.42 5.88 -5.40
C ARG A 153 0.13 5.79 -4.57
N VAL A 154 0.22 5.12 -3.44
CA VAL A 154 -0.84 5.02 -2.45
C VAL A 154 -0.46 5.88 -1.25
N ASN A 155 -1.25 6.90 -0.94
CA ASN A 155 -1.06 7.76 0.22
C ASN A 155 -2.18 7.52 1.22
N PHE A 156 -1.83 7.13 2.43
CA PHE A 156 -2.79 6.94 3.52
C PHE A 156 -3.02 8.27 4.23
N LYS A 157 -4.29 8.70 4.30
CA LYS A 157 -4.69 9.98 4.91
C LYS A 157 -4.76 9.84 6.43
N ARG A 158 -3.61 9.87 7.09
CA ARG A 158 -3.47 9.77 8.54
C ARG A 158 -2.77 11.00 9.10
N GLU A 159 -3.08 11.40 10.33
CA GLU A 159 -2.53 12.61 10.96
C GLU A 159 -1.01 12.61 11.07
N VAL A 160 -0.41 11.43 11.29
CA VAL A 160 1.05 11.25 11.43
C VAL A 160 1.80 11.27 10.09
N CYS A 161 1.08 11.28 8.98
CA CYS A 161 1.66 11.28 7.65
C CYS A 161 1.79 12.70 7.12
N PRO A 162 2.79 12.99 6.26
CA PRO A 162 2.87 14.25 5.56
C PRO A 162 1.55 14.53 4.82
N LYS A 163 1.07 15.76 4.91
CA LYS A 163 -0.06 16.19 4.08
C LYS A 163 0.43 16.34 2.66
N PHE A 164 -0.27 15.71 1.74
CA PHE A 164 0.00 15.87 0.32
C PHE A 164 -0.89 16.99 -0.22
N ASP A 165 -0.26 18.06 -0.72
CA ASP A 165 -0.96 19.10 -1.46
C ASP A 165 -1.46 18.50 -2.78
N HIS A 166 -2.72 18.69 -3.05
CA HIS A 166 -3.47 18.14 -4.20
C HIS A 166 -3.43 19.07 -5.40
#